data_6c4c62b4114f352d5f6a80aee006b2d8
#
_entry.id   6c4c62b4114f352d5f6a80aee006b2d8
#
_cell.length_a   1.000
_cell.length_b   1.000
_cell.length_c   1.000
_cell.angle_alpha   90.00
_cell.angle_beta   90.00
_cell.angle_gamma   90.00
#
_symmetry.space_group_name_H-M   'P 1'
#
loop_
_entity.id
_entity.type
_entity.pdbx_description
1 polymer ?
#
loop_
_entity_poly.entity_id
_entity_poly.type
_entity_poly.pdbx_seq_one_letter_code
_entity_poly.pdbx_strand_id
1 'polypeptide(L)'
;MELKSSHTDYILAIESSCDDTSAAVMQGTTLLSNVTASQDVHRIYGGVVPELASRAHQQNIVPVVDHALKKAGITKEQLSAIAFTRGPGLMGSLLVGVNFAKGMAEALNIPLIDVNHLQGHVMAHFIQEPDNEIVNCQLSTVNCPPPLPFLCLLVSGGNSQIVKVNAYNDMEVLGQTIDDAAGEAIDKCSKVMGLGYPGGPIIDRLARKGNPKAYTFAEPHIPGLNYSFSGLKTSFLYSMQKWVKEYPDFIEHHKEDIAASLEWTIVDILMKKLKLAVKQTGIKHVAVAGGVSANNGLRNAFHDYAKRYGWTVYIPKFSYTTDNAAMIGCVAAFKLKDKDFCPIEAPAFSKVTFGKE
;
A
#
# COMPACT_ATOMS: atom_id res chain seq x y z
N MET A 1 -6.54 35.33 32.38
CA MET A 1 -7.07 35.01 31.04
C MET A 1 -6.56 33.61 30.70
N GLU A 2 -7.33 32.62 31.14
CA GLU A 2 -7.01 31.20 30.96
C GLU A 2 -7.05 30.85 29.49
N LEU A 3 -5.93 30.37 28.97
CA LEU A 3 -5.84 29.73 27.68
C LEU A 3 -6.67 28.43 27.74
N LYS A 4 -7.94 28.49 27.31
CA LYS A 4 -8.74 27.31 27.08
C LYS A 4 -8.13 26.52 25.94
N SER A 5 -7.59 25.37 26.32
CA SER A 5 -7.88 24.04 25.85
C SER A 5 -7.53 23.70 24.41
N SER A 6 -6.66 22.77 24.31
CA SER A 6 -6.68 21.60 23.46
C SER A 6 -8.01 21.41 22.67
N HIS A 7 -8.18 22.07 21.54
CA HIS A 7 -9.07 21.54 20.52
C HIS A 7 -8.50 20.18 20.12
N THR A 8 -9.23 19.15 20.41
CA THR A 8 -8.91 17.80 19.99
C THR A 8 -9.22 17.74 18.51
N ASP A 9 -8.19 17.82 17.68
CA ASP A 9 -8.36 17.84 16.22
C ASP A 9 -8.70 16.42 15.71
N TYR A 10 -9.97 16.19 15.44
CA TYR A 10 -10.43 14.94 14.81
C TYR A 10 -10.45 15.11 13.29
N ILE A 11 -9.85 14.16 12.58
CA ILE A 11 -9.82 14.10 11.12
C ILE A 11 -10.62 12.88 10.68
N LEU A 12 -11.60 13.08 9.80
CA LEU A 12 -12.21 11.99 9.04
C LEU A 12 -11.42 11.82 7.75
N ALA A 13 -10.86 10.62 7.53
CA ALA A 13 -10.16 10.27 6.31
C ALA A 13 -10.98 9.29 5.47
N ILE A 14 -10.92 9.43 4.14
CA ILE A 14 -11.67 8.63 3.17
C ILE A 14 -10.69 8.09 2.12
N GLU A 15 -10.74 6.77 1.91
CA GLU A 15 -10.01 6.05 0.87
C GLU A 15 -11.00 5.34 -0.06
N SER A 16 -10.89 5.60 -1.37
CA SER A 16 -11.71 4.97 -2.41
C SER A 16 -10.98 4.84 -3.75
N SER A 17 -9.65 4.69 -3.74
CA SER A 17 -8.84 4.75 -4.96
C SER A 17 -8.97 3.53 -5.88
N CYS A 18 -9.41 2.38 -5.36
CA CYS A 18 -9.49 1.11 -6.11
C CYS A 18 -10.84 0.42 -5.89
N ASP A 19 -10.89 -0.67 -5.13
CA ASP A 19 -12.08 -1.48 -4.86
C ASP A 19 -12.47 -1.54 -3.37
N ASP A 20 -11.65 -1.02 -2.47
CA ASP A 20 -11.96 -0.91 -1.05
C ASP A 20 -12.53 0.48 -0.71
N THR A 21 -13.71 0.52 -0.09
CA THR A 21 -14.27 1.76 0.49
C THR A 21 -13.87 1.82 1.95
N SER A 22 -13.05 2.79 2.34
CA SER A 22 -12.58 2.90 3.72
C SER A 22 -12.80 4.31 4.29
N ALA A 23 -13.13 4.37 5.59
CA ALA A 23 -13.15 5.59 6.38
C ALA A 23 -12.46 5.36 7.73
N ALA A 24 -11.69 6.35 8.17
CA ALA A 24 -11.00 6.33 9.44
C ALA A 24 -11.17 7.65 10.18
N VAL A 25 -11.18 7.59 11.51
CA VAL A 25 -11.12 8.76 12.37
C VAL A 25 -9.77 8.76 13.07
N MET A 26 -9.07 9.88 12.93
CA MET A 26 -7.76 10.11 13.54
C MET A 26 -7.81 11.26 14.54
N GLN A 27 -6.98 11.17 15.58
CA GLN A 27 -6.64 12.27 16.47
C GLN A 27 -5.12 12.49 16.39
N GLY A 28 -4.69 13.52 15.64
CA GLY A 28 -3.30 13.56 15.20
C GLY A 28 -2.95 12.30 14.42
N THR A 29 -1.84 11.63 14.75
CA THR A 29 -1.47 10.32 14.16
C THR A 29 -2.08 9.13 14.88
N THR A 30 -2.87 9.33 15.93
CA THR A 30 -3.53 8.26 16.69
C THR A 30 -4.83 7.83 16.00
N LEU A 31 -4.93 6.54 15.71
CA LEU A 31 -6.09 5.93 15.07
C LEU A 31 -7.20 5.65 16.11
N LEU A 32 -8.36 6.27 15.95
CA LEU A 32 -9.53 5.99 16.78
C LEU A 32 -10.44 4.93 16.15
N SER A 33 -10.59 4.97 14.83
CA SER A 33 -11.35 3.96 14.09
C SER A 33 -10.85 3.84 12.66
N ASN A 34 -10.92 2.62 12.11
CA ASN A 34 -10.73 2.33 10.68
C ASN A 34 -11.77 1.28 10.28
N VAL A 35 -12.55 1.57 9.26
CA VAL A 35 -13.63 0.73 8.75
C VAL A 35 -13.46 0.60 7.25
N THR A 36 -13.41 -0.63 6.75
CA THR A 36 -13.24 -0.93 5.33
C THR A 36 -14.34 -1.87 4.86
N ALA A 37 -14.96 -1.56 3.75
CA ALA A 37 -15.88 -2.42 3.02
C ALA A 37 -15.23 -2.86 1.71
N SER A 38 -14.82 -4.13 1.65
CA SER A 38 -14.18 -4.74 0.47
C SER A 38 -15.21 -5.27 -0.51
N GLN A 39 -14.84 -5.34 -1.79
CA GLN A 39 -15.74 -5.71 -2.89
C GLN A 39 -15.37 -7.09 -3.46
N ASP A 40 -15.94 -8.16 -2.90
CA ASP A 40 -15.67 -9.54 -3.34
C ASP A 40 -16.10 -9.84 -4.78
N VAL A 41 -16.97 -9.02 -5.38
CA VAL A 41 -17.48 -9.22 -6.74
C VAL A 41 -16.37 -9.30 -7.78
N HIS A 42 -15.25 -8.65 -7.57
CA HIS A 42 -14.13 -8.61 -8.50
C HIS A 42 -13.41 -9.95 -8.67
N ARG A 43 -13.55 -10.86 -7.71
CA ARG A 43 -12.99 -12.22 -7.79
C ARG A 43 -13.55 -13.01 -8.95
N ILE A 44 -14.83 -12.81 -9.28
CA ILE A 44 -15.52 -13.50 -10.40
C ILE A 44 -14.94 -13.09 -11.76
N TYR A 45 -14.47 -11.83 -11.85
CA TYR A 45 -13.93 -11.28 -13.10
C TYR A 45 -12.42 -11.45 -13.23
N GLY A 46 -11.74 -11.97 -12.19
CA GLY A 46 -10.30 -12.15 -12.19
C GLY A 46 -9.51 -10.83 -12.21
N GLY A 47 -10.07 -9.77 -11.63
CA GLY A 47 -9.49 -8.44 -11.52
C GLY A 47 -10.55 -7.37 -11.29
N VAL A 48 -10.13 -6.16 -10.88
CA VAL A 48 -11.03 -5.06 -10.61
C VAL A 48 -11.72 -4.56 -11.88
N VAL A 49 -13.05 -4.45 -11.84
CA VAL A 49 -13.88 -3.86 -12.90
C VAL A 49 -14.23 -2.44 -12.46
N PRO A 50 -13.67 -1.38 -13.10
CA PRO A 50 -13.75 -0.01 -12.60
C PRO A 50 -15.19 0.52 -12.43
N GLU A 51 -16.10 0.17 -13.32
CA GLU A 51 -17.51 0.58 -13.21
C GLU A 51 -18.22 -0.05 -12.02
N LEU A 52 -17.99 -1.34 -11.76
CA LEU A 52 -18.55 -2.02 -10.60
C LEU A 52 -17.96 -1.45 -9.31
N ALA A 53 -16.64 -1.17 -9.29
CA ALA A 53 -15.99 -0.56 -8.16
C ALA A 53 -16.61 0.78 -7.80
N SER A 54 -16.78 1.69 -8.77
CA SER A 54 -17.37 3.00 -8.51
C SER A 54 -18.81 2.94 -7.99
N ARG A 55 -19.64 2.03 -8.51
CA ARG A 55 -21.01 1.80 -8.04
C ARG A 55 -21.05 1.28 -6.61
N ALA A 56 -20.16 0.36 -6.26
CA ALA A 56 -20.07 -0.16 -4.90
C ALA A 56 -19.59 0.92 -3.91
N HIS A 57 -18.65 1.78 -4.30
CA HIS A 57 -18.27 2.94 -3.48
C HIS A 57 -19.45 3.85 -3.17
N GLN A 58 -20.32 4.15 -4.17
CA GLN A 58 -21.53 4.96 -3.95
C GLN A 58 -22.47 4.35 -2.92
N GLN A 59 -22.59 3.03 -2.88
CA GLN A 59 -23.44 2.33 -1.92
C GLN A 59 -22.82 2.28 -0.52
N ASN A 60 -21.48 2.13 -0.46
CA ASN A 60 -20.77 1.84 0.77
C ASN A 60 -20.31 3.08 1.55
N ILE A 61 -20.09 4.22 0.87
CA ILE A 61 -19.39 5.36 1.48
C ILE A 61 -20.14 5.94 2.70
N VAL A 62 -21.46 6.11 2.61
CA VAL A 62 -22.28 6.65 3.71
C VAL A 62 -22.27 5.71 4.92
N PRO A 63 -22.62 4.40 4.81
CA PRO A 63 -22.59 3.50 5.96
C PRO A 63 -21.18 3.28 6.53
N VAL A 64 -20.13 3.29 5.71
CA VAL A 64 -18.74 3.16 6.16
C VAL A 64 -18.32 4.37 7.00
N VAL A 65 -18.63 5.59 6.54
CA VAL A 65 -18.34 6.83 7.29
C VAL A 65 -19.14 6.89 8.60
N ASP A 66 -20.44 6.60 8.56
CA ASP A 66 -21.27 6.57 9.76
C ASP A 66 -20.74 5.56 10.80
N HIS A 67 -20.33 4.36 10.34
CA HIS A 67 -19.77 3.35 11.22
C HIS A 67 -18.42 3.79 11.81
N ALA A 68 -17.57 4.45 11.01
CA ALA A 68 -16.27 4.95 11.48
C ALA A 68 -16.44 6.01 12.58
N LEU A 69 -17.36 6.96 12.42
CA LEU A 69 -17.68 7.98 13.44
C LEU A 69 -18.23 7.35 14.72
N LYS A 70 -19.19 6.43 14.60
CA LYS A 70 -19.78 5.71 15.75
C LYS A 70 -18.72 4.90 16.51
N LYS A 71 -17.82 4.20 15.78
CA LYS A 71 -16.76 3.39 16.39
C LYS A 71 -15.71 4.27 17.09
N ALA A 72 -15.46 5.47 16.59
CA ALA A 72 -14.59 6.46 17.24
C ALA A 72 -15.26 7.17 18.44
N GLY A 73 -16.57 7.00 18.62
CA GLY A 73 -17.32 7.65 19.70
C GLY A 73 -17.49 9.16 19.54
N ILE A 74 -17.45 9.66 18.28
CA ILE A 74 -17.61 11.09 17.98
C ILE A 74 -18.76 11.35 17.01
N THR A 75 -19.22 12.60 16.96
CA THR A 75 -20.19 13.08 15.97
C THR A 75 -19.46 13.85 14.86
N LYS A 76 -20.13 14.03 13.71
CA LYS A 76 -19.55 14.76 12.58
C LYS A 76 -19.26 16.23 12.89
N GLU A 77 -20.00 16.82 13.82
CA GLU A 77 -19.83 18.22 14.26
C GLU A 77 -18.53 18.45 15.06
N GLN A 78 -17.91 17.36 15.55
CA GLN A 78 -16.64 17.41 16.27
C GLN A 78 -15.42 17.33 15.35
N LEU A 79 -15.63 17.10 14.05
CA LEU A 79 -14.54 17.03 13.06
C LEU A 79 -13.90 18.38 12.85
N SER A 80 -12.57 18.42 12.77
CA SER A 80 -11.76 19.59 12.48
C SER A 80 -11.34 19.68 11.01
N ALA A 81 -11.31 18.55 10.29
CA ALA A 81 -10.98 18.47 8.88
C ALA A 81 -11.50 17.18 8.25
N ILE A 82 -11.65 17.17 6.92
CA ILE A 82 -11.90 15.97 6.13
C ILE A 82 -10.75 15.75 5.18
N ALA A 83 -10.19 14.54 5.20
CA ALA A 83 -9.15 14.12 4.29
C ALA A 83 -9.67 13.09 3.28
N PHE A 84 -9.13 13.10 2.08
CA PHE A 84 -9.51 12.16 1.04
C PHE A 84 -8.34 11.81 0.14
N THR A 85 -8.40 10.62 -0.45
CA THR A 85 -7.46 10.22 -1.48
C THR A 85 -7.78 10.93 -2.78
N ARG A 86 -6.87 11.84 -3.19
CA ARG A 86 -6.98 12.58 -4.44
C ARG A 86 -6.55 11.75 -5.65
N GLY A 87 -5.62 10.82 -5.44
CA GLY A 87 -5.01 9.92 -6.41
C GLY A 87 -3.63 9.44 -5.97
N PRO A 88 -2.97 8.57 -6.79
CA PRO A 88 -3.49 7.92 -7.99
C PRO A 88 -4.55 6.87 -7.67
N GLY A 89 -5.32 6.46 -8.71
CA GLY A 89 -6.34 5.41 -8.57
C GLY A 89 -7.30 5.34 -9.77
N LEU A 90 -8.33 4.52 -9.64
CA LEU A 90 -9.39 4.40 -10.63
C LEU A 90 -10.28 5.65 -10.58
N MET A 91 -10.35 6.40 -11.69
CA MET A 91 -11.03 7.69 -11.73
C MET A 91 -12.46 7.63 -11.20
N GLY A 92 -13.26 6.65 -11.61
CA GLY A 92 -14.65 6.52 -11.15
C GLY A 92 -14.75 6.28 -9.64
N SER A 93 -13.85 5.49 -9.07
CA SER A 93 -13.75 5.20 -7.64
C SER A 93 -13.31 6.44 -6.86
N LEU A 94 -12.25 7.11 -7.31
CA LEU A 94 -11.75 8.35 -6.71
C LEU A 94 -12.82 9.43 -6.64
N LEU A 95 -13.59 9.64 -7.75
CA LEU A 95 -14.63 10.66 -7.80
C LEU A 95 -15.72 10.47 -6.74
N VAL A 96 -16.02 9.25 -6.33
CA VAL A 96 -16.99 9.01 -5.25
C VAL A 96 -16.48 9.56 -3.92
N GLY A 97 -15.28 9.18 -3.50
CA GLY A 97 -14.68 9.64 -2.24
C GLY A 97 -14.39 11.13 -2.24
N VAL A 98 -13.85 11.66 -3.35
CA VAL A 98 -13.54 13.09 -3.52
C VAL A 98 -14.80 13.95 -3.40
N ASN A 99 -15.88 13.62 -4.12
CA ASN A 99 -17.11 14.42 -4.08
C ASN A 99 -17.83 14.29 -2.73
N PHE A 100 -17.80 13.11 -2.11
CA PHE A 100 -18.34 12.93 -0.78
C PHE A 100 -17.59 13.79 0.25
N ALA A 101 -16.25 13.75 0.23
CA ALA A 101 -15.41 14.54 1.13
C ALA A 101 -15.66 16.05 0.96
N LYS A 102 -15.73 16.53 -0.29
CA LYS A 102 -16.02 17.92 -0.62
C LYS A 102 -17.40 18.37 -0.09
N GLY A 103 -18.44 17.60 -0.40
CA GLY A 103 -19.80 17.94 0.07
C GLY A 103 -19.91 17.95 1.59
N MET A 104 -19.23 17.03 2.27
CA MET A 104 -19.23 16.97 3.74
C MET A 104 -18.42 18.12 4.35
N ALA A 105 -17.25 18.47 3.79
CA ALA A 105 -16.41 19.58 4.26
C ALA A 105 -17.13 20.92 4.11
N GLU A 106 -17.78 21.13 2.97
CA GLU A 106 -18.58 22.34 2.70
C GLU A 106 -19.79 22.45 3.66
N ALA A 107 -20.53 21.36 3.85
CA ALA A 107 -21.69 21.33 4.75
C ALA A 107 -21.32 21.61 6.22
N LEU A 108 -20.12 21.18 6.66
CA LEU A 108 -19.62 21.41 8.01
C LEU A 108 -18.78 22.67 8.16
N ASN A 109 -18.48 23.34 7.05
CA ASN A 109 -17.60 24.52 6.99
C ASN A 109 -16.23 24.28 7.66
N ILE A 110 -15.60 23.15 7.33
CA ILE A 110 -14.29 22.74 7.84
C ILE A 110 -13.29 22.51 6.70
N PRO A 111 -11.97 22.58 6.96
CA PRO A 111 -10.93 22.37 5.96
C PRO A 111 -10.99 21.02 5.26
N LEU A 112 -10.59 21.02 3.98
CA LEU A 112 -10.45 19.87 3.13
C LEU A 112 -8.95 19.59 2.91
N ILE A 113 -8.55 18.33 3.04
CA ILE A 113 -7.14 17.88 2.91
C ILE A 113 -7.07 16.79 1.86
N ASP A 114 -6.35 17.07 0.78
CA ASP A 114 -6.06 16.06 -0.22
C ASP A 114 -4.82 15.25 0.16
N VAL A 115 -4.82 13.97 -0.17
CA VAL A 115 -3.71 13.06 0.13
C VAL A 115 -3.38 12.23 -1.10
N ASN A 116 -2.09 12.10 -1.37
CA ASN A 116 -1.59 11.14 -2.36
C ASN A 116 -1.64 9.73 -1.76
N HIS A 117 -2.30 8.80 -2.45
CA HIS A 117 -2.46 7.41 -2.03
C HIS A 117 -1.13 6.70 -1.73
N LEU A 118 -0.13 6.92 -2.58
CA LEU A 118 1.20 6.31 -2.40
C LEU A 118 1.92 6.87 -1.18
N GLN A 119 1.77 8.17 -0.93
CA GLN A 119 2.25 8.82 0.29
C GLN A 119 1.58 8.22 1.53
N GLY A 120 0.27 7.93 1.45
CA GLY A 120 -0.46 7.22 2.50
C GLY A 120 0.21 5.91 2.89
N HIS A 121 0.49 5.04 1.92
CA HIS A 121 1.18 3.78 2.19
C HIS A 121 2.54 3.97 2.86
N VAL A 122 3.36 4.92 2.41
CA VAL A 122 4.67 5.21 3.00
C VAL A 122 4.51 5.70 4.44
N MET A 123 3.56 6.60 4.68
CA MET A 123 3.34 7.20 6.00
C MET A 123 2.54 6.32 6.97
N ALA A 124 2.03 5.16 6.53
CA ALA A 124 1.35 4.20 7.40
C ALA A 124 2.23 3.72 8.58
N HIS A 125 3.55 3.80 8.46
CA HIS A 125 4.50 3.53 9.55
C HIS A 125 4.41 4.52 10.74
N PHE A 126 3.74 5.65 10.56
CA PHE A 126 3.58 6.68 11.58
C PHE A 126 2.22 6.61 12.31
N ILE A 127 1.35 5.66 11.95
CA ILE A 127 0.07 5.44 12.62
C ILE A 127 0.32 4.94 14.03
N GLN A 128 -0.30 5.59 15.01
CA GLN A 128 -0.29 5.21 16.42
C GLN A 128 -1.65 4.59 16.80
N GLU A 129 -1.63 3.59 17.66
CA GLU A 129 -2.84 2.98 18.23
C GLU A 129 -2.96 3.36 19.72
N PRO A 130 -4.17 3.61 20.25
CA PRO A 130 -4.37 4.14 21.61
C PRO A 130 -3.75 3.30 22.72
N ASP A 131 -3.72 1.97 22.55
CA ASP A 131 -3.29 1.01 23.58
C ASP A 131 -1.82 0.57 23.47
N ASN A 132 -1.05 1.16 22.58
CA ASN A 132 0.37 0.83 22.46
C ASN A 132 1.21 1.70 23.41
N GLU A 133 1.48 1.18 24.61
CA GLU A 133 2.66 1.62 25.34
C GLU A 133 3.88 1.56 24.40
N ILE A 134 4.68 2.64 24.41
CA ILE A 134 5.94 2.70 23.65
C ILE A 134 6.84 1.58 24.18
N VAL A 135 6.71 0.40 23.62
CA VAL A 135 7.58 -0.73 23.89
C VAL A 135 8.96 -0.38 23.31
N ASN A 136 9.94 -0.36 24.19
CA ASN A 136 11.34 -0.02 23.97
C ASN A 136 11.86 -0.51 22.61
N CYS A 137 12.11 0.41 21.67
CA CYS A 137 12.33 0.19 20.23
C CYS A 137 13.67 -0.48 19.86
N GLN A 138 14.32 -1.23 20.74
CA GLN A 138 15.65 -1.77 20.42
C GLN A 138 15.65 -3.04 19.56
N LEU A 139 14.53 -3.75 19.39
CA LEU A 139 14.51 -5.02 18.63
C LEU A 139 13.19 -5.41 17.96
N SER A 140 12.13 -4.60 18.00
CA SER A 140 10.85 -4.93 17.35
C SER A 140 10.44 -3.89 16.33
N THR A 141 10.29 -4.31 15.15
CA THR A 141 9.98 -3.63 13.90
C THR A 141 8.56 -3.07 13.81
N VAL A 142 7.74 -3.06 14.86
CA VAL A 142 6.29 -2.91 14.73
C VAL A 142 5.72 -1.60 15.30
N ASN A 143 6.37 -0.91 16.24
CA ASN A 143 5.74 0.20 16.98
C ASN A 143 6.56 1.50 17.04
N CYS A 144 7.61 1.63 16.23
CA CYS A 144 8.40 2.86 16.18
C CYS A 144 8.48 3.34 14.73
N PRO A 145 8.09 4.59 14.44
CA PRO A 145 8.22 5.12 13.09
C PRO A 145 9.70 5.19 12.67
N PRO A 146 10.02 5.00 11.38
CA PRO A 146 11.37 5.15 10.90
C PRO A 146 11.86 6.59 11.10
N PRO A 147 13.10 6.79 11.57
CA PRO A 147 13.69 8.12 11.63
C PRO A 147 13.95 8.64 10.21
N LEU A 148 13.76 9.93 10.01
CA LEU A 148 14.04 10.59 8.74
C LEU A 148 15.53 10.93 8.62
N PRO A 149 16.15 10.79 7.44
CA PRO A 149 15.59 10.17 6.24
C PRO A 149 15.63 8.64 6.29
N PHE A 150 14.70 7.99 5.61
CA PHE A 150 14.70 6.54 5.42
C PHE A 150 14.39 6.14 3.96
N LEU A 151 14.68 4.88 3.59
CA LEU A 151 14.29 4.31 2.31
C LEU A 151 13.01 3.50 2.49
N CYS A 152 12.08 3.64 1.57
CA CYS A 152 10.86 2.82 1.53
C CYS A 152 10.76 2.04 0.21
N LEU A 153 10.67 0.72 0.30
CA LEU A 153 10.26 -0.12 -0.82
C LEU A 153 8.73 -0.14 -0.86
N LEU A 154 8.16 0.68 -1.72
CA LEU A 154 6.71 0.76 -1.94
C LEU A 154 6.33 -0.23 -3.04
N VAL A 155 5.58 -1.28 -2.69
CA VAL A 155 5.17 -2.35 -3.60
C VAL A 155 3.70 -2.71 -3.43
N SER A 156 2.93 -2.55 -4.51
CA SER A 156 1.49 -2.80 -4.55
C SER A 156 1.08 -3.49 -5.85
N GLY A 157 -0.22 -3.63 -6.08
CA GLY A 157 -0.78 -4.11 -7.34
C GLY A 157 -0.42 -3.22 -8.54
N GLY A 158 -0.43 -1.89 -8.36
CA GLY A 158 -0.20 -0.93 -9.45
C GLY A 158 1.13 -0.19 -9.39
N ASN A 159 1.88 -0.30 -8.29
CA ASN A 159 3.11 0.48 -8.08
C ASN A 159 4.24 -0.37 -7.50
N SER A 160 5.45 -0.12 -7.97
CA SER A 160 6.67 -0.71 -7.42
C SER A 160 7.79 0.32 -7.52
N GLN A 161 8.19 0.91 -6.38
CA GLN A 161 9.11 2.04 -6.30
C GLN A 161 10.05 1.91 -5.09
N ILE A 162 11.25 2.46 -5.22
CA ILE A 162 12.17 2.71 -4.11
C ILE A 162 12.15 4.22 -3.86
N VAL A 163 11.64 4.61 -2.69
CA VAL A 163 11.43 6.02 -2.32
C VAL A 163 12.37 6.39 -1.19
N LYS A 164 13.07 7.51 -1.34
CA LYS A 164 13.78 8.17 -0.25
C LYS A 164 12.85 9.17 0.41
N VAL A 165 12.61 9.03 1.69
CA VAL A 165 11.70 9.86 2.48
C VAL A 165 12.53 10.79 3.34
N ASN A 166 12.55 12.08 3.00
CA ASN A 166 13.23 13.12 3.77
C ASN A 166 12.26 13.77 4.79
N ALA A 167 10.98 13.91 4.40
CA ALA A 167 9.87 14.40 5.22
C ALA A 167 8.55 13.84 4.68
N TYR A 168 7.43 14.08 5.36
CA TYR A 168 6.11 13.63 4.88
C TYR A 168 5.75 14.27 3.52
N ASN A 169 6.21 15.47 3.24
CA ASN A 169 6.00 16.24 2.01
C ASN A 169 7.24 16.29 1.10
N ASP A 170 8.32 15.58 1.44
CA ASP A 170 9.55 15.50 0.65
C ASP A 170 9.96 14.05 0.45
N MET A 171 9.50 13.49 -0.67
CA MET A 171 9.73 12.10 -1.07
C MET A 171 10.30 12.05 -2.48
N GLU A 172 11.42 11.37 -2.65
CA GLU A 172 12.16 11.23 -3.91
C GLU A 172 12.11 9.79 -4.39
N VAL A 173 11.63 9.54 -5.63
CA VAL A 173 11.69 8.23 -6.27
C VAL A 173 13.09 7.98 -6.80
N LEU A 174 13.82 7.08 -6.18
CA LEU A 174 15.18 6.70 -6.59
C LEU A 174 15.20 5.66 -7.73
N GLY A 175 14.18 4.80 -7.76
CA GLY A 175 14.02 3.77 -8.77
C GLY A 175 12.59 3.21 -8.76
N GLN A 176 12.18 2.68 -9.90
CA GLN A 176 10.83 2.14 -10.07
C GLN A 176 10.81 1.06 -11.14
N THR A 177 9.70 0.30 -11.17
CA THR A 177 9.45 -0.57 -12.32
C THR A 177 9.27 0.25 -13.60
N ILE A 178 9.77 -0.26 -14.70
CA ILE A 178 9.59 0.35 -16.04
C ILE A 178 8.41 -0.25 -16.82
N ASP A 179 7.75 -1.26 -16.24
CA ASP A 179 6.63 -1.99 -16.84
C ASP A 179 5.63 -2.43 -15.77
N ASP A 180 5.32 -3.74 -15.66
CA ASP A 180 4.37 -4.25 -14.67
C ASP A 180 4.86 -3.97 -13.22
N ALA A 181 3.94 -3.71 -12.30
CA ALA A 181 4.23 -3.71 -10.87
C ALA A 181 4.41 -5.15 -10.33
N ALA A 182 5.08 -5.30 -9.18
CA ALA A 182 5.33 -6.62 -8.58
C ALA A 182 4.03 -7.38 -8.28
N GLY A 183 3.02 -6.70 -7.71
CA GLY A 183 1.72 -7.31 -7.42
C GLY A 183 0.99 -7.71 -8.71
N GLU A 184 1.00 -6.87 -9.73
CA GLU A 184 0.42 -7.18 -11.03
C GLU A 184 1.11 -8.38 -11.70
N ALA A 185 2.43 -8.49 -11.58
CA ALA A 185 3.18 -9.64 -12.08
C ALA A 185 2.78 -10.93 -11.36
N ILE A 186 2.61 -10.88 -10.03
CA ILE A 186 2.13 -12.02 -9.23
C ILE A 186 0.73 -12.43 -9.68
N ASP A 187 -0.20 -11.49 -9.82
CA ASP A 187 -1.59 -11.77 -10.23
C ASP A 187 -1.66 -12.39 -11.64
N LYS A 188 -0.88 -11.86 -12.59
CA LYS A 188 -0.78 -12.40 -13.95
C LYS A 188 -0.21 -13.82 -13.96
N CYS A 189 0.84 -14.09 -13.18
CA CYS A 189 1.41 -15.44 -13.07
C CYS A 189 0.45 -16.41 -12.37
N SER A 190 -0.25 -15.98 -11.31
CA SER A 190 -1.31 -16.75 -10.65
C SER A 190 -2.41 -17.16 -11.63
N LYS A 191 -2.84 -16.21 -12.47
CA LYS A 191 -3.84 -16.49 -13.54
C LYS A 191 -3.33 -17.52 -14.56
N VAL A 192 -2.06 -17.48 -14.95
CA VAL A 192 -1.44 -18.49 -15.82
C VAL A 192 -1.46 -19.87 -15.18
N MET A 193 -1.31 -19.97 -13.84
CA MET A 193 -1.43 -21.23 -13.10
C MET A 193 -2.88 -21.68 -12.86
N GLY A 194 -3.89 -20.90 -13.26
CA GLY A 194 -5.30 -21.20 -13.00
C GLY A 194 -5.74 -21.03 -11.54
N LEU A 195 -5.00 -20.25 -10.72
CA LEU A 195 -5.22 -20.16 -9.26
C LEU A 195 -6.23 -19.08 -8.84
N GLY A 196 -6.70 -18.23 -9.77
CA GLY A 196 -7.69 -17.18 -9.47
C GLY A 196 -7.09 -15.83 -9.04
N TYR A 197 -7.97 -14.96 -8.50
CA TYR A 197 -7.68 -13.58 -8.11
C TYR A 197 -8.25 -13.29 -6.70
N PRO A 198 -7.56 -12.49 -5.83
CA PRO A 198 -6.20 -11.97 -6.02
C PRO A 198 -5.12 -13.06 -5.89
N GLY A 199 -4.11 -13.00 -6.76
CA GLY A 199 -3.05 -14.00 -6.84
C GLY A 199 -2.06 -13.94 -5.68
N GLY A 200 -1.78 -12.73 -5.16
CA GLY A 200 -0.78 -12.50 -4.11
C GLY A 200 -0.92 -13.43 -2.90
N PRO A 201 -2.07 -13.44 -2.20
CA PRO A 201 -2.30 -14.31 -1.04
C PRO A 201 -2.26 -15.80 -1.37
N ILE A 202 -2.62 -16.19 -2.60
CA ILE A 202 -2.62 -17.59 -3.04
C ILE A 202 -1.19 -18.05 -3.25
N ILE A 203 -0.38 -17.29 -3.99
CA ILE A 203 1.03 -17.57 -4.26
C ILE A 203 1.81 -17.63 -2.93
N ASP A 204 1.65 -16.64 -2.05
CA ASP A 204 2.32 -16.63 -0.73
C ASP A 204 2.00 -17.89 0.11
N ARG A 205 0.74 -18.33 0.12
CA ARG A 205 0.33 -19.52 0.84
C ARG A 205 0.95 -20.82 0.27
N LEU A 206 1.01 -20.94 -1.06
CA LEU A 206 1.61 -22.08 -1.74
C LEU A 206 3.13 -22.06 -1.58
N ALA A 207 3.76 -20.91 -1.75
CA ALA A 207 5.22 -20.75 -1.67
C ALA A 207 5.82 -21.20 -0.34
N ARG A 208 5.07 -21.06 0.77
CA ARG A 208 5.51 -21.55 2.09
C ARG A 208 5.74 -23.07 2.16
N LYS A 209 5.17 -23.84 1.24
CA LYS A 209 5.26 -25.30 1.21
C LYS A 209 6.24 -25.81 0.15
N GLY A 210 6.63 -24.95 -0.79
CA GLY A 210 7.45 -25.30 -1.94
C GLY A 210 8.94 -25.03 -1.76
N ASN A 211 9.72 -25.55 -2.71
CA ASN A 211 11.14 -25.28 -2.81
C ASN A 211 11.39 -24.04 -3.70
N PRO A 212 11.94 -22.93 -3.15
CA PRO A 212 12.16 -21.69 -3.93
C PRO A 212 13.25 -21.80 -5.01
N LYS A 213 13.96 -22.93 -5.08
CA LYS A 213 15.03 -23.21 -6.05
C LYS A 213 14.67 -24.35 -7.02
N ALA A 214 13.44 -24.84 -7.00
CA ALA A 214 13.00 -25.93 -7.89
C ALA A 214 12.99 -25.49 -9.35
N TYR A 215 12.59 -24.23 -9.63
CA TYR A 215 12.51 -23.68 -10.97
C TYR A 215 13.26 -22.36 -11.06
N THR A 216 13.74 -22.04 -12.27
CA THR A 216 14.40 -20.76 -12.55
C THR A 216 13.61 -19.99 -13.59
N PHE A 217 13.27 -18.75 -13.28
CA PHE A 217 12.62 -17.82 -14.18
C PHE A 217 13.58 -16.68 -14.55
N ALA A 218 13.35 -16.02 -15.68
CA ALA A 218 14.21 -14.94 -16.14
C ALA A 218 14.15 -13.75 -15.16
N GLU A 219 15.34 -13.21 -14.86
CA GLU A 219 15.51 -11.99 -14.13
C GLU A 219 15.96 -10.89 -15.11
N PRO A 220 15.08 -9.90 -15.42
CA PRO A 220 15.46 -8.82 -16.33
C PRO A 220 16.60 -7.97 -15.77
N HIS A 221 17.64 -7.76 -16.57
CA HIS A 221 18.77 -6.94 -16.17
C HIS A 221 18.54 -5.49 -16.60
N ILE A 222 18.12 -4.63 -15.66
CA ILE A 222 17.90 -3.19 -15.88
C ILE A 222 18.99 -2.40 -15.16
N PRO A 223 19.65 -1.45 -15.82
CA PRO A 223 20.69 -0.60 -15.19
C PRO A 223 20.11 0.27 -14.05
N GLY A 224 20.98 0.65 -13.11
CA GLY A 224 20.63 1.54 -12.00
C GLY A 224 19.61 0.93 -11.04
N LEU A 225 18.75 1.77 -10.47
CA LEU A 225 17.77 1.38 -9.46
C LEU A 225 16.41 0.98 -10.04
N ASN A 226 16.20 1.19 -11.34
CA ASN A 226 14.99 0.71 -12.01
C ASN A 226 15.00 -0.81 -12.18
N TYR A 227 13.83 -1.42 -12.32
CA TYR A 227 13.65 -2.85 -12.52
C TYR A 227 12.45 -3.15 -13.43
N SER A 228 12.26 -4.42 -13.79
CA SER A 228 11.22 -4.88 -14.72
C SER A 228 10.70 -6.25 -14.30
N PHE A 229 9.41 -6.49 -14.54
CA PHE A 229 8.78 -7.78 -14.32
C PHE A 229 8.20 -8.40 -15.60
N SER A 230 8.13 -7.65 -16.73
CA SER A 230 7.57 -8.18 -17.98
C SER A 230 8.36 -9.35 -18.55
N GLY A 231 9.68 -9.31 -18.44
CA GLY A 231 10.54 -10.44 -18.85
C GLY A 231 10.34 -11.68 -17.99
N LEU A 232 10.18 -11.51 -16.68
CA LEU A 232 9.82 -12.58 -15.75
C LEU A 232 8.50 -13.24 -16.15
N LYS A 233 7.45 -12.43 -16.34
CA LYS A 233 6.12 -12.90 -16.73
C LYS A 233 6.15 -13.72 -18.02
N THR A 234 6.87 -13.23 -19.03
CA THR A 234 7.01 -13.91 -20.33
C THR A 234 7.74 -15.24 -20.17
N SER A 235 8.86 -15.27 -19.44
CA SER A 235 9.59 -16.49 -19.13
C SER A 235 8.73 -17.49 -18.36
N PHE A 236 7.96 -17.04 -17.39
CA PHE A 236 7.02 -17.85 -16.63
C PHE A 236 5.95 -18.47 -17.53
N LEU A 237 5.29 -17.67 -18.37
CA LEU A 237 4.25 -18.14 -19.30
C LEU A 237 4.78 -19.25 -20.24
N TYR A 238 5.95 -19.03 -20.87
CA TYR A 238 6.53 -20.02 -21.76
C TYR A 238 6.95 -21.30 -21.03
N SER A 239 7.46 -21.18 -19.81
CA SER A 239 7.79 -22.34 -18.97
C SER A 239 6.55 -23.16 -18.65
N MET A 240 5.44 -22.52 -18.24
CA MET A 240 4.17 -23.21 -17.98
C MET A 240 3.64 -23.90 -19.23
N GLN A 241 3.63 -23.21 -20.37
CA GLN A 241 3.15 -23.78 -21.64
C GLN A 241 3.99 -25.00 -22.07
N LYS A 242 5.31 -24.93 -21.91
CA LYS A 242 6.21 -26.05 -22.22
C LYS A 242 5.92 -27.25 -21.33
N TRP A 243 5.89 -27.05 -20.00
CA TRP A 243 5.74 -28.15 -19.05
C TRP A 243 4.35 -28.80 -19.11
N VAL A 244 3.27 -28.02 -19.28
CA VAL A 244 1.92 -28.55 -19.46
C VAL A 244 1.78 -29.32 -20.79
N LYS A 245 2.49 -28.91 -21.84
CA LYS A 245 2.51 -29.66 -23.10
C LYS A 245 3.20 -31.04 -22.94
N GLU A 246 4.25 -31.12 -22.15
CA GLU A 246 4.98 -32.35 -21.86
C GLU A 246 4.22 -33.23 -20.83
N TYR A 247 3.59 -32.60 -19.83
CA TYR A 247 2.84 -33.27 -18.78
C TYR A 247 1.60 -32.42 -18.38
N PRO A 248 0.39 -32.79 -18.83
CA PRO A 248 -0.83 -31.97 -18.67
C PRO A 248 -1.14 -31.55 -17.23
N ASP A 249 -0.89 -32.41 -16.24
CA ASP A 249 -1.15 -32.16 -14.81
C ASP A 249 0.04 -31.52 -14.07
N PHE A 250 1.04 -31.02 -14.82
CA PHE A 250 2.28 -30.49 -14.25
C PHE A 250 2.04 -29.43 -13.18
N ILE A 251 1.19 -28.44 -13.47
CA ILE A 251 0.93 -27.35 -12.53
C ILE A 251 0.31 -27.90 -11.23
N GLU A 252 -0.65 -28.82 -11.33
CA GLU A 252 -1.31 -29.38 -10.14
C GLU A 252 -0.32 -30.09 -9.20
N HIS A 253 0.62 -30.84 -9.75
CA HIS A 253 1.62 -31.58 -8.98
C HIS A 253 2.79 -30.75 -8.47
N HIS A 254 3.05 -29.58 -9.08
CA HIS A 254 4.22 -28.75 -8.79
C HIS A 254 3.87 -27.32 -8.34
N LYS A 255 2.59 -27.01 -8.06
CA LYS A 255 2.12 -25.66 -7.77
C LYS A 255 2.82 -24.97 -6.61
N GLU A 256 3.19 -25.73 -5.57
CA GLU A 256 3.92 -25.18 -4.42
C GLU A 256 5.33 -24.74 -4.81
N ASP A 257 6.06 -25.59 -5.53
CA ASP A 257 7.43 -25.30 -5.98
C ASP A 257 7.47 -24.18 -7.03
N ILE A 258 6.49 -24.17 -7.94
CA ILE A 258 6.33 -23.08 -8.94
C ILE A 258 6.07 -21.76 -8.22
N ALA A 259 5.13 -21.73 -7.26
CA ALA A 259 4.81 -20.54 -6.49
C ALA A 259 6.01 -20.05 -5.66
N ALA A 260 6.73 -20.96 -5.00
CA ALA A 260 7.93 -20.64 -4.21
C ALA A 260 9.04 -20.06 -5.09
N SER A 261 9.29 -20.64 -6.26
CA SER A 261 10.31 -20.16 -7.19
C SER A 261 9.97 -18.82 -7.81
N LEU A 262 8.67 -18.57 -8.12
CA LEU A 262 8.18 -17.28 -8.61
C LEU A 262 8.34 -16.20 -7.54
N GLU A 263 7.84 -16.45 -6.33
CA GLU A 263 7.94 -15.51 -5.20
C GLU A 263 9.40 -15.16 -4.91
N TRP A 264 10.26 -16.18 -4.83
CA TRP A 264 11.68 -15.98 -4.62
C TRP A 264 12.31 -15.08 -5.68
N THR A 265 11.99 -15.29 -6.97
CA THR A 265 12.55 -14.48 -8.07
C THR A 265 12.11 -13.02 -7.97
N ILE A 266 10.82 -12.76 -7.68
CA ILE A 266 10.30 -11.40 -7.51
C ILE A 266 10.95 -10.70 -6.31
N VAL A 267 11.04 -11.39 -5.18
CA VAL A 267 11.67 -10.86 -3.96
C VAL A 267 13.16 -10.57 -4.20
N ASP A 268 13.88 -11.44 -4.90
CA ASP A 268 15.30 -11.27 -5.20
C ASP A 268 15.56 -10.05 -6.09
N ILE A 269 14.73 -9.83 -7.12
CA ILE A 269 14.76 -8.62 -7.96
C ILE A 269 14.62 -7.35 -7.10
N LEU A 270 13.60 -7.30 -6.25
CA LEU A 270 13.33 -6.15 -5.39
C LEU A 270 14.47 -5.90 -4.39
N MET A 271 14.93 -6.93 -3.71
CA MET A 271 15.95 -6.81 -2.66
C MET A 271 17.33 -6.47 -3.21
N LYS A 272 17.69 -6.94 -4.41
CA LYS A 272 18.94 -6.54 -5.10
C LYS A 272 18.95 -5.04 -5.37
N LYS A 273 17.84 -4.47 -5.83
CA LYS A 273 17.74 -3.04 -6.13
C LYS A 273 17.68 -2.20 -4.85
N LEU A 274 16.95 -2.64 -3.84
CA LEU A 274 16.92 -1.98 -2.54
C LEU A 274 18.30 -1.96 -1.89
N LYS A 275 19.06 -3.07 -1.96
CA LYS A 275 20.45 -3.12 -1.49
C LYS A 275 21.34 -2.11 -2.23
N LEU A 276 21.15 -1.97 -3.55
CA LEU A 276 21.89 -0.99 -4.33
C LEU A 276 21.55 0.45 -3.88
N ALA A 277 20.27 0.74 -3.63
CA ALA A 277 19.83 2.03 -3.12
C ALA A 277 20.44 2.35 -1.73
N VAL A 278 20.44 1.38 -0.83
CA VAL A 278 21.13 1.53 0.48
C VAL A 278 22.61 1.82 0.30
N LYS A 279 23.29 1.12 -0.63
CA LYS A 279 24.72 1.37 -0.93
C LYS A 279 24.97 2.77 -1.48
N GLN A 280 24.08 3.28 -2.35
CA GLN A 280 24.23 4.59 -2.98
C GLN A 280 23.94 5.74 -2.01
N THR A 281 22.93 5.59 -1.15
CA THR A 281 22.49 6.65 -0.24
C THR A 281 23.17 6.61 1.13
N GLY A 282 23.70 5.46 1.54
CA GLY A 282 24.21 5.24 2.90
C GLY A 282 23.11 5.08 3.96
N ILE A 283 21.82 5.22 3.60
CA ILE A 283 20.68 5.14 4.51
C ILE A 283 20.40 3.67 4.84
N LYS A 284 20.45 3.31 6.13
CA LYS A 284 20.23 1.95 6.63
C LYS A 284 18.86 1.74 7.29
N HIS A 285 18.07 2.77 7.45
CA HIS A 285 16.67 2.70 7.88
C HIS A 285 15.81 2.39 6.66
N VAL A 286 15.24 1.19 6.61
CA VAL A 286 14.59 0.66 5.40
C VAL A 286 13.20 0.15 5.74
N ALA A 287 12.19 0.76 5.14
CA ALA A 287 10.79 0.39 5.29
C ALA A 287 10.26 -0.36 4.07
N VAL A 288 9.19 -1.12 4.25
CA VAL A 288 8.38 -1.69 3.18
C VAL A 288 6.94 -1.24 3.32
N ALA A 289 6.26 -0.90 2.21
CA ALA A 289 4.88 -0.44 2.22
C ALA A 289 4.10 -0.95 0.99
N GLY A 290 2.77 -0.79 1.01
CA GLY A 290 1.85 -1.26 -0.05
C GLY A 290 1.43 -2.71 0.11
N GLY A 291 0.44 -3.16 -0.66
CA GLY A 291 -0.21 -4.47 -0.52
C GLY A 291 0.73 -5.67 -0.56
N VAL A 292 1.78 -5.63 -1.40
CA VAL A 292 2.78 -6.71 -1.49
C VAL A 292 3.65 -6.80 -0.23
N SER A 293 3.69 -5.78 0.62
CA SER A 293 4.38 -5.84 1.92
C SER A 293 3.76 -6.87 2.89
N ALA A 294 2.55 -7.37 2.59
CA ALA A 294 1.94 -8.49 3.30
C ALA A 294 2.60 -9.84 2.99
N ASN A 295 3.32 -9.97 1.86
CA ASN A 295 3.95 -11.21 1.42
C ASN A 295 5.03 -11.68 2.40
N ASN A 296 4.94 -12.94 2.83
CA ASN A 296 5.86 -13.48 3.85
C ASN A 296 7.29 -13.68 3.32
N GLY A 297 7.45 -14.06 2.06
CA GLY A 297 8.76 -14.16 1.42
C GLY A 297 9.51 -12.83 1.44
N LEU A 298 8.81 -11.73 1.13
CA LEU A 298 9.38 -10.38 1.19
C LEU A 298 9.72 -9.97 2.63
N ARG A 299 8.83 -10.20 3.60
CA ARG A 299 9.09 -9.91 5.02
C ARG A 299 10.30 -10.67 5.56
N ASN A 300 10.42 -11.95 5.25
CA ASN A 300 11.57 -12.76 5.62
C ASN A 300 12.87 -12.23 5.00
N ALA A 301 12.83 -11.84 3.72
CA ALA A 301 13.98 -11.24 3.05
C ALA A 301 14.42 -9.93 3.71
N PHE A 302 13.49 -9.07 4.17
CA PHE A 302 13.80 -7.87 4.94
C PHE A 302 14.55 -8.21 6.22
N HIS A 303 14.09 -9.21 7.00
CA HIS A 303 14.77 -9.66 8.21
C HIS A 303 16.16 -10.25 7.94
N ASP A 304 16.31 -11.03 6.87
CA ASP A 304 17.60 -11.63 6.49
C ASP A 304 18.62 -10.57 6.05
N TYR A 305 18.16 -9.58 5.27
CA TYR A 305 19.01 -8.47 4.84
C TYR A 305 19.37 -7.55 6.02
N ALA A 306 18.45 -7.33 6.97
CA ALA A 306 18.73 -6.61 8.20
C ALA A 306 19.89 -7.26 8.98
N LYS A 307 19.83 -8.56 9.20
CA LYS A 307 20.89 -9.34 9.88
C LYS A 307 22.20 -9.30 9.10
N ARG A 308 22.13 -9.47 7.78
CA ARG A 308 23.33 -9.62 6.92
C ARG A 308 24.06 -8.31 6.66
N TYR A 309 23.32 -7.18 6.54
CA TYR A 309 23.86 -5.88 6.13
C TYR A 309 23.77 -4.79 7.19
N GLY A 310 23.27 -5.12 8.37
CA GLY A 310 23.13 -4.17 9.48
C GLY A 310 22.09 -3.08 9.19
N TRP A 311 20.96 -3.45 8.56
CA TRP A 311 19.84 -2.54 8.35
C TRP A 311 18.91 -2.53 9.56
N THR A 312 18.27 -1.39 9.81
CA THR A 312 17.10 -1.32 10.68
C THR A 312 15.88 -1.35 9.79
N VAL A 313 15.04 -2.38 9.90
CA VAL A 313 13.90 -2.59 9.01
C VAL A 313 12.58 -2.27 9.69
N TYR A 314 11.66 -1.69 8.91
CA TYR A 314 10.33 -1.28 9.34
C TYR A 314 9.30 -1.97 8.45
N ILE A 315 8.52 -2.86 9.05
CA ILE A 315 7.53 -3.67 8.37
C ILE A 315 6.16 -3.35 8.98
N PRO A 316 5.16 -2.92 8.19
CA PRO A 316 3.89 -2.50 8.74
C PRO A 316 3.08 -3.68 9.30
N LYS A 317 2.15 -3.40 10.22
CA LYS A 317 1.12 -4.36 10.62
C LYS A 317 0.31 -4.78 9.38
N PHE A 318 -0.19 -6.01 9.36
CA PHE A 318 -1.00 -6.50 8.23
C PHE A 318 -2.22 -5.63 7.95
N SER A 319 -2.83 -5.04 8.98
CA SER A 319 -3.97 -4.12 8.86
C SER A 319 -3.67 -2.84 8.08
N TYR A 320 -2.40 -2.49 7.88
CA TYR A 320 -1.97 -1.28 7.16
C TYR A 320 -1.21 -1.57 5.86
N THR A 321 -1.20 -2.84 5.42
CA THR A 321 -0.54 -3.20 4.16
C THR A 321 -1.40 -2.94 2.93
N THR A 322 -2.71 -3.21 3.02
CA THR A 322 -3.69 -2.96 1.96
C THR A 322 -4.29 -1.56 2.07
N ASP A 323 -5.09 -1.17 1.08
CA ASP A 323 -5.75 0.13 1.04
C ASP A 323 -6.66 0.32 2.25
N ASN A 324 -6.48 1.43 2.95
CA ASN A 324 -7.22 1.78 4.15
C ASN A 324 -7.19 3.28 4.39
N ALA A 325 -8.21 3.81 5.07
CA ALA A 325 -8.30 5.24 5.33
C ALA A 325 -7.38 5.73 6.45
N ALA A 326 -6.88 4.85 7.33
CA ALA A 326 -5.96 5.25 8.39
C ALA A 326 -4.64 5.79 7.82
N MET A 327 -4.13 5.23 6.71
CA MET A 327 -2.93 5.72 6.03
C MET A 327 -3.14 7.13 5.45
N ILE A 328 -4.34 7.42 4.96
CA ILE A 328 -4.72 8.74 4.44
C ILE A 328 -4.82 9.75 5.60
N GLY A 329 -5.47 9.36 6.69
CA GLY A 329 -5.60 10.18 7.89
C GLY A 329 -4.26 10.47 8.56
N CYS A 330 -3.31 9.55 8.50
CA CYS A 330 -1.96 9.76 9.01
C CYS A 330 -1.23 10.90 8.26
N VAL A 331 -1.27 10.92 6.94
CA VAL A 331 -0.72 12.05 6.14
C VAL A 331 -1.48 13.33 6.45
N ALA A 332 -2.81 13.26 6.51
CA ALA A 332 -3.64 14.42 6.79
C ALA A 332 -3.33 15.06 8.17
N ALA A 333 -2.91 14.28 9.15
CA ALA A 333 -2.51 14.80 10.45
C ALA A 333 -1.28 15.73 10.36
N PHE A 334 -0.31 15.40 9.51
CA PHE A 334 0.84 16.28 9.24
C PHE A 334 0.40 17.52 8.46
N LYS A 335 -0.42 17.35 7.41
CA LYS A 335 -0.92 18.47 6.60
C LYS A 335 -1.79 19.43 7.43
N LEU A 336 -2.65 18.92 8.32
CA LEU A 336 -3.45 19.75 9.22
C LEU A 336 -2.58 20.64 10.13
N LYS A 337 -1.52 20.07 10.71
CA LYS A 337 -0.55 20.80 11.54
C LYS A 337 0.11 21.92 10.77
N ASP A 338 0.45 21.68 9.52
CA ASP A 338 1.10 22.66 8.64
C ASP A 338 0.09 23.59 7.94
N LYS A 339 -1.23 23.38 8.16
CA LYS A 339 -2.33 24.10 7.49
C LYS A 339 -2.29 23.98 5.96
N ASP A 340 -1.81 22.84 5.47
CA ASP A 340 -1.77 22.50 4.05
C ASP A 340 -3.14 21.97 3.62
N PHE A 341 -4.02 22.88 3.21
CA PHE A 341 -5.39 22.60 2.79
C PHE A 341 -5.53 22.71 1.28
N CYS A 342 -6.43 21.91 0.71
CA CYS A 342 -6.73 22.00 -0.71
C CYS A 342 -8.03 22.79 -0.97
N PRO A 343 -8.14 23.48 -2.11
CA PRO A 343 -9.39 24.14 -2.51
C PRO A 343 -10.47 23.11 -2.86
N ILE A 344 -11.73 23.52 -2.75
CA ILE A 344 -12.89 22.67 -3.05
C ILE A 344 -12.90 22.21 -4.52
N GLU A 345 -12.31 22.98 -5.41
CA GLU A 345 -12.20 22.72 -6.85
C GLU A 345 -11.13 21.67 -7.18
N ALA A 346 -10.25 21.29 -6.25
CA ALA A 346 -9.14 20.38 -6.49
C ALA A 346 -9.62 19.09 -7.21
N PRO A 347 -9.12 18.78 -8.44
CA PRO A 347 -9.58 17.61 -9.19
C PRO A 347 -8.92 16.32 -8.67
N ALA A 348 -9.59 15.18 -8.85
CA ALA A 348 -8.94 13.86 -8.74
C ALA A 348 -8.00 13.63 -9.93
N PHE A 349 -7.01 12.74 -9.75
CA PHE A 349 -6.14 12.32 -10.84
C PHE A 349 -5.81 10.82 -10.78
N SER A 350 -5.93 10.15 -11.93
CA SER A 350 -5.71 8.70 -12.01
C SER A 350 -4.22 8.30 -11.96
N LYS A 351 -3.31 9.22 -12.32
CA LYS A 351 -1.86 9.00 -12.33
C LYS A 351 -1.15 10.19 -11.73
N VAL A 352 -0.24 9.93 -10.82
CA VAL A 352 0.63 10.92 -10.17
C VAL A 352 1.94 10.25 -9.78
N THR A 353 3.02 10.99 -9.93
CA THR A 353 4.33 10.64 -9.37
C THR A 353 4.58 11.46 -8.11
N PHE A 354 5.33 10.92 -7.14
CA PHE A 354 5.79 11.69 -5.98
C PHE A 354 6.47 12.99 -6.42
N GLY A 355 6.15 14.09 -5.73
CA GLY A 355 6.82 15.39 -5.92
C GLY A 355 6.53 16.13 -7.23
N LYS A 356 5.52 15.72 -8.00
CA LYS A 356 5.02 16.48 -9.17
C LYS A 356 3.53 16.64 -9.03
N GLU A 357 3.09 17.84 -8.63
CA GLU A 357 1.74 18.33 -8.83
C GLU A 357 1.57 18.83 -10.26
#